data_da90b922fd25c8c471d33d1a60c2e6aa
#
_entry.id   da90b922fd25c8c471d33d1a60c2e6aa
#
_cell.length_a   1.000
_cell.length_b   1.000
_cell.length_c   1.000
_cell.angle_alpha   90.00
_cell.angle_beta   90.00
_cell.angle_gamma   90.00
#
_symmetry.space_group_name_H-M   'P 1'
#
loop_
_entity.id
_entity.type
_entity.pdbx_description
1 polymer ?
#
loop_
_entity_poly.entity_id
_entity_poly.type
_entity_poly.pdbx_seq_one_letter_code
_entity_poly.pdbx_strand_id
1 'polypeptide(L)'
;RSCLVGSEMCIRDRFYTTDATDHGFPHDPFKAIVTPRPIGWIGSIDKDGVANLAPHSYFNAISDNPYFVIFGSITYKDTVRNIEETGDFTCSLVTEDMFDAMNSSSVPVEPKIDEFNLAGIKKQESNLVKSPFVSGCSAALECKLWKTIDLPGTDRSNLTGNYSIIGEVVGIHSN
;
A
#
# COMPACT_ATOMS: atom_id res chain seq x y z
N ARG A 1 -33.04 22.48 17.05
CA ARG A 1 -32.32 21.56 17.94
C ARG A 1 -31.55 22.39 18.96
N SER A 2 -31.92 22.27 20.23
CA SER A 2 -31.32 23.02 21.34
C SER A 2 -29.91 22.48 21.63
N CYS A 3 -28.89 23.32 21.49
CA CYS A 3 -27.56 23.05 22.05
C CYS A 3 -27.67 23.14 23.58
N LEU A 4 -27.21 22.12 24.28
CA LEU A 4 -27.08 22.16 25.74
C LEU A 4 -26.02 23.22 26.12
N VAL A 5 -26.41 24.13 26.99
CA VAL A 5 -25.57 25.21 27.52
C VAL A 5 -24.41 24.60 28.31
N GLY A 6 -23.19 24.87 27.90
CA GLY A 6 -22.01 24.58 28.72
C GLY A 6 -20.74 24.06 28.01
N SER A 7 -20.79 23.64 26.77
CA SER A 7 -19.57 23.41 25.97
C SER A 7 -19.87 23.75 24.52
N GLU A 8 -19.17 24.73 24.01
CA GLU A 8 -19.30 25.21 22.63
C GLU A 8 -18.69 24.26 21.60
N MET A 9 -18.97 22.99 21.70
CA MET A 9 -18.69 22.09 20.60
C MET A 9 -20.00 21.74 19.91
N CYS A 10 -20.59 22.73 19.23
CA CYS A 10 -21.59 22.47 18.21
C CYS A 10 -20.87 21.72 17.08
N ILE A 11 -20.90 20.38 17.13
CA ILE A 11 -20.54 19.56 15.99
C ILE A 11 -21.54 19.95 14.90
N ARG A 12 -21.09 20.81 13.98
CA ARG A 12 -21.86 21.07 12.76
C ARG A 12 -21.71 19.84 11.90
N ASP A 13 -22.77 19.06 11.85
CA ASP A 13 -22.89 17.99 10.88
C ASP A 13 -22.76 18.58 9.48
N ARG A 14 -21.74 18.12 8.72
CA ARG A 14 -21.52 18.54 7.34
C ARG A 14 -21.71 17.34 6.45
N PHE A 15 -22.56 17.49 5.47
CA PHE A 15 -22.71 16.52 4.38
C PHE A 15 -22.27 17.18 3.07
N TYR A 16 -21.51 16.45 2.29
CA TYR A 16 -21.13 16.82 0.93
C TYR A 16 -20.99 15.55 0.09
N THR A 17 -21.19 15.66 -1.21
CA THR A 17 -20.98 14.57 -2.14
C THR A 17 -19.50 14.47 -2.53
N THR A 18 -19.06 13.31 -2.97
CA THR A 18 -17.63 13.06 -3.30
C THR A 18 -17.12 13.82 -4.53
N ASP A 19 -18.02 14.36 -5.35
CA ASP A 19 -17.76 15.25 -6.49
C ASP A 19 -17.79 16.74 -6.13
N ALA A 20 -18.12 17.09 -4.89
CA ALA A 20 -18.12 18.47 -4.44
C ALA A 20 -16.69 19.03 -4.37
N THR A 21 -16.47 20.13 -5.08
CA THR A 21 -15.18 20.86 -5.06
C THR A 21 -15.05 21.82 -3.87
N ASP A 22 -16.16 22.19 -3.25
CA ASP A 22 -16.21 23.08 -2.08
C ASP A 22 -16.88 22.35 -0.90
N HIS A 23 -16.13 21.54 -0.18
CA HIS A 23 -16.53 20.88 1.04
C HIS A 23 -16.17 21.68 2.31
N GLY A 24 -15.53 22.84 2.17
CA GLY A 24 -15.15 23.74 3.26
C GLY A 24 -14.01 23.25 4.15
N PHE A 25 -13.21 22.29 3.69
CA PHE A 25 -11.97 21.84 4.34
C PHE A 25 -10.77 22.26 3.50
N PRO A 26 -9.61 22.55 4.12
CA PRO A 26 -8.38 22.89 3.36
C PRO A 26 -7.83 21.73 2.53
N HIS A 27 -8.17 20.48 2.90
CA HIS A 27 -7.78 19.25 2.20
C HIS A 27 -8.92 18.25 2.19
N ASP A 28 -8.92 17.33 1.23
CA ASP A 28 -9.88 16.22 1.20
C ASP A 28 -9.79 15.39 2.48
N PRO A 29 -10.88 15.31 3.28
CA PRO A 29 -10.88 14.64 4.57
C PRO A 29 -10.95 13.11 4.48
N PHE A 30 -11.18 12.52 3.30
CA PHE A 30 -11.39 11.07 3.16
C PHE A 30 -10.26 10.26 3.79
N LYS A 31 -9.02 10.62 3.48
CA LYS A 31 -7.84 9.92 4.03
C LYS A 31 -7.67 10.10 5.54
N ALA A 32 -8.17 11.22 6.09
CA ALA A 32 -8.14 11.46 7.53
C ALA A 32 -9.24 10.72 8.28
N ILE A 33 -10.38 10.50 7.63
CA ILE A 33 -11.51 9.76 8.22
C ILE A 33 -11.21 8.26 8.27
N VAL A 34 -10.59 7.72 7.19
CA VAL A 34 -10.19 6.31 7.14
C VAL A 34 -8.79 6.16 7.78
N THR A 35 -8.77 6.13 9.11
CA THR A 35 -7.52 6.08 9.89
C THR A 35 -7.74 5.30 11.21
N PRO A 36 -6.71 4.69 11.82
CA PRO A 36 -5.35 4.50 11.30
C PRO A 36 -5.32 3.54 10.11
N ARG A 37 -4.43 3.82 9.15
CA ARG A 37 -4.16 2.88 8.04
C ARG A 37 -2.79 2.24 8.25
N PRO A 38 -2.71 0.90 8.24
CA PRO A 38 -1.42 0.24 8.22
C PRO A 38 -0.70 0.52 6.90
N ILE A 39 0.62 0.52 6.93
CA ILE A 39 1.46 0.61 5.74
C ILE A 39 1.86 -0.80 5.32
N GLY A 40 1.46 -1.19 4.14
CA GLY A 40 2.04 -2.34 3.46
C GLY A 40 3.29 -1.86 2.72
N TRP A 41 4.49 -2.20 3.21
CA TRP A 41 5.74 -1.92 2.52
C TRP A 41 6.03 -3.06 1.58
N ILE A 42 5.57 -2.89 0.33
CA ILE A 42 5.47 -3.95 -0.66
C ILE A 42 6.78 -4.11 -1.41
N GLY A 43 7.40 -5.27 -1.27
CA GLY A 43 8.51 -5.73 -2.11
C GLY A 43 7.99 -6.53 -3.29
N SER A 44 8.49 -6.27 -4.48
CA SER A 44 8.19 -7.01 -5.70
C SER A 44 9.43 -7.13 -6.57
N ILE A 45 9.38 -7.97 -7.58
CA ILE A 45 10.48 -8.18 -8.52
C ILE A 45 9.91 -8.26 -9.93
N ASP A 46 10.58 -7.66 -10.90
CA ASP A 46 10.20 -7.81 -12.29
C ASP A 46 10.73 -9.12 -12.91
N LYS A 47 10.34 -9.40 -14.14
CA LYS A 47 10.81 -10.59 -14.88
C LYS A 47 12.32 -10.62 -15.15
N ASP A 48 12.99 -9.46 -15.11
CA ASP A 48 14.43 -9.31 -15.35
C ASP A 48 15.24 -9.39 -14.03
N GLY A 49 14.56 -9.53 -12.88
CA GLY A 49 15.18 -9.67 -11.57
C GLY A 49 15.42 -8.33 -10.86
N VAL A 50 14.88 -7.23 -11.36
CA VAL A 50 14.98 -5.92 -10.71
C VAL A 50 13.95 -5.82 -9.60
N ALA A 51 14.41 -5.58 -8.38
CA ALA A 51 13.54 -5.44 -7.23
C ALA A 51 12.94 -4.03 -7.15
N ASN A 52 11.72 -3.96 -6.65
CA ASN A 52 10.98 -2.74 -6.38
C ASN A 52 10.47 -2.76 -4.93
N LEU A 53 10.49 -1.63 -4.25
CA LEU A 53 10.00 -1.46 -2.89
C LEU A 53 9.17 -0.18 -2.77
N ALA A 54 7.89 -0.30 -2.45
CA ALA A 54 7.00 0.84 -2.34
C ALA A 54 6.03 0.74 -1.16
N PRO A 55 5.82 1.82 -0.38
CA PRO A 55 4.83 1.85 0.69
C PRO A 55 3.43 2.12 0.13
N HIS A 56 2.46 1.33 0.58
CA HIS A 56 1.04 1.47 0.25
C HIS A 56 0.22 1.64 1.52
N SER A 57 -0.47 2.78 1.66
CA SER A 57 -1.29 3.08 2.84
C SER A 57 -2.75 2.63 2.72
N TYR A 58 -3.20 2.16 1.56
CA TYR A 58 -4.45 1.42 1.42
C TYR A 58 -4.16 -0.07 1.53
N PHE A 59 -3.77 -0.52 2.71
CA PHE A 59 -3.37 -1.90 3.00
C PHE A 59 -4.16 -2.44 4.18
N ASN A 60 -4.61 -3.71 4.10
CA ASN A 60 -5.18 -4.41 5.24
C ASN A 60 -5.20 -5.93 5.03
N ALA A 61 -5.37 -6.68 6.14
CA ALA A 61 -5.80 -8.08 6.09
C ALA A 61 -7.31 -8.15 5.82
N ILE A 62 -7.74 -9.14 5.04
CA ILE A 62 -9.16 -9.34 4.67
C ILE A 62 -9.70 -10.73 4.98
N SER A 63 -8.83 -11.67 5.34
CA SER A 63 -9.22 -13.04 5.73
C SER A 63 -8.13 -13.65 6.60
N ASP A 64 -8.54 -14.56 7.49
CA ASP A 64 -7.66 -15.29 8.42
C ASP A 64 -7.67 -16.82 8.20
N ASN A 65 -8.53 -17.32 7.31
CA ASN A 65 -8.56 -18.75 6.96
C ASN A 65 -9.12 -18.96 5.55
N PRO A 66 -8.28 -19.02 4.51
CA PRO A 66 -6.84 -18.75 4.52
C PRO A 66 -6.51 -17.27 4.73
N TYR A 67 -5.25 -16.95 5.04
CA TYR A 67 -4.80 -15.59 5.23
C TYR A 67 -4.74 -14.85 3.91
N PHE A 68 -5.42 -13.71 3.82
CA PHE A 68 -5.36 -12.81 2.67
C PHE A 68 -5.10 -11.38 3.09
N VAL A 69 -4.33 -10.69 2.27
CA VAL A 69 -4.11 -9.25 2.37
C VAL A 69 -4.56 -8.55 1.09
N ILE A 70 -4.92 -7.28 1.22
CA ILE A 70 -5.26 -6.40 0.10
C ILE A 70 -4.47 -5.10 0.20
N PHE A 71 -4.05 -4.57 -0.94
CA PHE A 71 -3.63 -3.18 -1.01
C PHE A 71 -4.11 -2.48 -2.28
N GLY A 72 -4.25 -1.16 -2.19
CA GLY A 72 -4.66 -0.31 -3.30
C GLY A 72 -3.47 0.41 -3.92
N SER A 73 -3.44 0.49 -5.24
CA SER A 73 -2.50 1.30 -6.01
C SER A 73 -3.26 2.34 -6.84
N ILE A 74 -2.85 3.60 -6.72
CA ILE A 74 -3.29 4.68 -7.60
C ILE A 74 -2.35 4.65 -8.82
N THR A 75 -2.88 4.44 -10.00
CA THR A 75 -2.18 4.20 -11.26
C THR A 75 -1.49 2.82 -11.36
N TYR A 76 -1.13 2.44 -12.58
CA TYR A 76 -0.44 1.18 -12.89
C TYR A 76 1.07 1.35 -12.67
N LYS A 77 1.48 1.25 -11.42
CA LYS A 77 2.88 1.40 -10.99
C LYS A 77 3.68 0.12 -11.21
N ASP A 78 5.00 0.24 -11.07
CA ASP A 78 5.93 -0.89 -11.15
C ASP A 78 5.55 -2.04 -10.20
N THR A 79 5.11 -1.72 -8.98
CA THR A 79 4.61 -2.72 -8.03
C THR A 79 3.49 -3.57 -8.63
N VAL A 80 2.49 -2.94 -9.28
CA VAL A 80 1.35 -3.67 -9.88
C VAL A 80 1.82 -4.52 -11.05
N ARG A 81 2.61 -3.92 -11.96
CA ARG A 81 3.19 -4.62 -13.11
C ARG A 81 3.99 -5.84 -12.69
N ASN A 82 4.93 -5.66 -11.77
CA ASN A 82 5.81 -6.72 -11.31
C ASN A 82 5.01 -7.88 -10.70
N ILE A 83 4.03 -7.57 -9.86
CA ILE A 83 3.18 -8.59 -9.22
C ILE A 83 2.36 -9.35 -10.25
N GLU A 84 1.80 -8.68 -11.27
CA GLU A 84 1.06 -9.35 -12.34
C GLU A 84 1.96 -10.21 -13.23
N GLU A 85 3.21 -9.80 -13.46
CA GLU A 85 4.17 -10.53 -14.26
C GLU A 85 4.77 -11.76 -13.54
N THR A 86 5.04 -11.64 -12.23
CA THR A 86 5.74 -12.67 -11.46
C THR A 86 4.85 -13.52 -10.57
N GLY A 87 3.66 -13.00 -10.22
CA GLY A 87 2.65 -13.71 -9.44
C GLY A 87 2.90 -13.68 -7.93
N ASP A 88 3.84 -12.87 -7.44
CA ASP A 88 4.14 -12.81 -6.00
C ASP A 88 4.60 -11.42 -5.53
N PHE A 89 4.59 -11.23 -4.22
CA PHE A 89 5.09 -10.05 -3.55
C PHE A 89 5.36 -10.33 -2.07
N THR A 90 6.02 -9.40 -1.42
CA THR A 90 6.20 -9.41 0.03
C THR A 90 5.59 -8.17 0.66
N CYS A 91 5.33 -8.24 1.95
CA CYS A 91 4.89 -7.08 2.74
C CYS A 91 5.70 -7.04 4.03
N SER A 92 6.54 -6.02 4.18
CA SER A 92 7.36 -5.81 5.38
C SER A 92 6.67 -4.86 6.35
N LEU A 93 6.76 -5.14 7.64
CA LEU A 93 6.29 -4.23 8.69
C LEU A 93 7.24 -3.04 8.80
N VAL A 94 6.68 -1.83 8.75
CA VAL A 94 7.42 -0.59 8.97
C VAL A 94 7.42 -0.27 10.47
N THR A 95 8.60 -0.09 11.05
CA THR A 95 8.80 0.41 12.41
C THR A 95 9.26 1.86 12.39
N GLU A 96 9.23 2.55 13.53
CA GLU A 96 9.56 3.98 13.63
C GLU A 96 10.98 4.29 13.15
N ASP A 97 11.94 3.43 13.46
CA ASP A 97 13.34 3.53 13.04
C ASP A 97 13.54 3.36 11.53
N MET A 98 12.57 2.78 10.82
CA MET A 98 12.56 2.59 9.37
C MET A 98 11.78 3.69 8.61
N PHE A 99 11.22 4.67 9.31
CA PHE A 99 10.33 5.68 8.73
C PHE A 99 10.97 6.47 7.59
N ASP A 100 12.19 6.97 7.77
CA ASP A 100 12.90 7.76 6.76
C ASP A 100 13.25 6.93 5.52
N ALA A 101 13.67 5.69 5.73
CA ALA A 101 13.97 4.74 4.65
C ALA A 101 12.70 4.39 3.86
N MET A 102 11.59 4.15 4.56
CA MET A 102 10.28 3.89 3.93
C MET A 102 9.82 5.09 3.10
N ASN A 103 9.94 6.32 3.61
CA ASN A 103 9.61 7.53 2.86
C ASN A 103 10.50 7.70 1.63
N SER A 104 11.80 7.39 1.74
CA SER A 104 12.74 7.46 0.62
C SER A 104 12.39 6.49 -0.50
N SER A 105 11.82 5.32 -0.18
CA SER A 105 11.36 4.34 -1.16
C SER A 105 10.01 4.72 -1.83
N SER A 106 9.37 5.81 -1.42
CA SER A 106 8.11 6.29 -2.01
C SER A 106 8.30 7.25 -3.20
N VAL A 107 9.53 7.65 -3.48
CA VAL A 107 9.84 8.62 -4.53
C VAL A 107 9.59 7.99 -5.90
N PRO A 108 8.85 8.67 -6.80
CA PRO A 108 8.71 8.20 -8.17
C PRO A 108 10.07 8.16 -8.87
N VAL A 109 10.45 7.00 -9.37
CA VAL A 109 11.70 6.79 -10.12
C VAL A 109 11.40 6.09 -11.44
N GLU A 110 12.37 6.11 -12.34
CA GLU A 110 12.26 5.39 -13.61
C GLU A 110 12.17 3.87 -13.38
N PRO A 111 11.38 3.16 -14.19
CA PRO A 111 11.36 1.70 -14.18
C PRO A 111 12.79 1.15 -14.29
N LYS A 112 13.12 0.10 -13.55
CA LYS A 112 14.45 -0.52 -13.43
C LYS A 112 15.40 0.12 -12.41
N ILE A 113 14.95 1.12 -11.66
CA ILE A 113 15.66 1.57 -10.47
C ILE A 113 15.18 0.72 -9.29
N ASP A 114 16.12 0.11 -8.60
CA ASP A 114 15.87 -0.70 -7.41
C ASP A 114 15.76 0.23 -6.19
N GLU A 115 14.53 0.41 -5.69
CA GLU A 115 14.28 1.33 -4.57
C GLU A 115 14.87 0.83 -3.25
N PHE A 116 15.14 -0.46 -3.07
CA PHE A 116 15.92 -0.93 -1.93
C PHE A 116 17.30 -0.28 -1.90
N ASN A 117 17.98 -0.28 -3.05
CA ASN A 117 19.30 0.35 -3.16
C ASN A 117 19.21 1.87 -3.01
N LEU A 118 18.21 2.50 -3.62
CA LEU A 118 17.98 3.94 -3.54
C LEU A 118 17.77 4.39 -2.09
N ALA A 119 16.99 3.66 -1.32
CA ALA A 119 16.69 3.95 0.08
C ALA A 119 17.78 3.44 1.06
N GLY A 120 18.84 2.82 0.56
CA GLY A 120 19.91 2.24 1.39
C GLY A 120 19.46 1.04 2.23
N ILE A 121 18.42 0.33 1.79
CA ILE A 121 17.80 -0.80 2.49
C ILE A 121 18.39 -2.10 1.96
N LYS A 122 18.79 -2.98 2.88
CA LYS A 122 19.22 -4.32 2.51
C LYS A 122 18.02 -5.21 2.20
N LYS A 123 18.12 -5.98 1.12
CA LYS A 123 17.17 -7.03 0.78
C LYS A 123 17.43 -8.29 1.58
N GLN A 124 16.35 -8.98 1.94
CA GLN A 124 16.36 -10.34 2.44
C GLN A 124 15.63 -11.22 1.41
N GLU A 125 16.21 -12.36 1.09
CA GLU A 125 15.56 -13.34 0.23
C GLU A 125 14.39 -14.00 0.95
N SER A 126 13.34 -14.26 0.20
CA SER A 126 12.15 -14.99 0.63
C SER A 126 12.36 -16.50 0.53
N ASN A 127 11.55 -17.27 1.24
CA ASN A 127 11.61 -18.73 1.23
C ASN A 127 10.69 -19.38 0.19
N LEU A 128 9.53 -18.77 -0.07
CA LEU A 128 8.44 -19.35 -0.88
C LEU A 128 8.10 -18.53 -2.13
N VAL A 129 8.55 -17.27 -2.19
CA VAL A 129 8.31 -16.36 -3.30
C VAL A 129 9.64 -15.79 -3.82
N LYS A 130 9.62 -15.16 -4.99
CA LYS A 130 10.83 -14.57 -5.60
C LYS A 130 11.09 -13.15 -5.10
N SER A 131 10.03 -12.42 -4.79
CA SER A 131 10.11 -11.04 -4.33
C SER A 131 10.85 -10.96 -2.99
N PRO A 132 11.87 -10.10 -2.84
CA PRO A 132 12.60 -9.93 -1.59
C PRO A 132 11.79 -9.09 -0.61
N PHE A 133 12.13 -9.18 0.68
CA PHE A 133 11.60 -8.31 1.72
C PHE A 133 12.69 -7.49 2.40
N VAL A 134 12.29 -6.55 3.25
CA VAL A 134 13.22 -5.65 3.96
C VAL A 134 13.98 -6.42 5.03
N SER A 135 15.31 -6.45 4.92
CA SER A 135 16.16 -7.07 5.93
C SER A 135 16.12 -6.31 7.25
N GLY A 136 15.93 -7.04 8.35
CA GLY A 136 15.87 -6.46 9.69
C GLY A 136 14.51 -5.91 10.10
N CYS A 137 13.47 -6.01 9.26
CA CYS A 137 12.11 -5.70 9.72
C CYS A 137 11.65 -6.72 10.77
N SER A 138 10.78 -6.29 11.70
CA SER A 138 10.29 -7.13 12.79
C SER A 138 9.38 -8.26 12.32
N ALA A 139 8.70 -8.06 11.19
CA ALA A 139 7.87 -9.07 10.53
C ALA A 139 7.76 -8.81 9.04
N ALA A 140 7.60 -9.89 8.26
CA ALA A 140 7.28 -9.82 6.85
C ALA A 140 6.34 -10.95 6.44
N LEU A 141 5.54 -10.69 5.42
CA LEU A 141 4.63 -11.64 4.80
C LEU A 141 5.14 -11.97 3.40
N GLU A 142 5.16 -13.25 3.05
CA GLU A 142 5.32 -13.72 1.68
C GLU A 142 3.95 -14.03 1.08
N CYS A 143 3.66 -13.41 -0.06
CA CYS A 143 2.33 -13.44 -0.65
C CYS A 143 2.37 -13.92 -2.10
N LYS A 144 1.39 -14.73 -2.48
CA LYS A 144 1.10 -15.07 -3.89
C LYS A 144 -0.08 -14.27 -4.37
N LEU A 145 0.03 -13.70 -5.56
CA LEU A 145 -1.08 -12.98 -6.19
C LEU A 145 -2.27 -13.93 -6.35
N TRP A 146 -3.40 -13.56 -5.77
CA TRP A 146 -4.67 -14.20 -6.03
C TRP A 146 -5.45 -13.49 -7.12
N LYS A 147 -5.54 -12.14 -7.05
CA LYS A 147 -6.30 -11.36 -8.02
C LYS A 147 -5.90 -9.89 -7.99
N THR A 148 -5.83 -9.27 -9.19
CA THR A 148 -5.91 -7.82 -9.37
C THR A 148 -7.33 -7.43 -9.78
N ILE A 149 -7.88 -6.40 -9.17
CA ILE A 149 -9.21 -5.85 -9.46
C ILE A 149 -9.04 -4.43 -9.98
N ASP A 150 -9.51 -4.19 -11.19
CA ASP A 150 -9.63 -2.86 -11.77
C ASP A 150 -10.84 -2.17 -11.15
N LEU A 151 -10.64 -1.06 -10.45
CA LEU A 151 -11.75 -0.29 -9.91
C LEU A 151 -12.43 0.53 -11.01
N PRO A 152 -13.71 0.92 -10.85
CA PRO A 152 -14.41 1.74 -11.83
C PRO A 152 -13.62 2.98 -12.25
N GLY A 153 -13.59 3.26 -13.56
CA GLY A 153 -12.79 4.36 -14.12
C GLY A 153 -11.34 4.01 -14.44
N THR A 154 -10.92 2.76 -14.22
CA THR A 154 -9.60 2.29 -14.63
C THR A 154 -9.54 2.11 -16.16
N ASP A 155 -8.49 2.65 -16.76
CA ASP A 155 -8.16 2.48 -18.18
C ASP A 155 -6.76 1.86 -18.30
N ARG A 156 -6.74 0.56 -18.59
CA ARG A 156 -5.50 -0.20 -18.76
C ARG A 156 -4.69 0.20 -19.99
N SER A 157 -5.35 0.76 -21.02
CA SER A 157 -4.65 1.18 -22.24
C SER A 157 -3.78 2.42 -22.00
N ASN A 158 -4.21 3.29 -21.10
CA ASN A 158 -3.49 4.50 -20.69
C ASN A 158 -2.82 4.35 -19.35
N LEU A 159 -2.85 3.15 -18.71
CA LEU A 159 -2.28 2.84 -17.42
C LEU A 159 -2.77 3.76 -16.28
N THR A 160 -4.00 4.26 -16.41
CA THR A 160 -4.64 5.15 -15.43
C THR A 160 -5.69 4.42 -14.60
N GLY A 161 -6.12 5.04 -13.50
CA GLY A 161 -7.13 4.51 -12.60
C GLY A 161 -6.55 3.87 -11.35
N ASN A 162 -7.37 3.07 -10.68
CA ASN A 162 -7.04 2.48 -9.39
C ASN A 162 -7.14 0.96 -9.45
N TYR A 163 -6.20 0.31 -8.80
CA TYR A 163 -6.08 -1.14 -8.78
C TYR A 163 -6.11 -1.63 -7.34
N SER A 164 -6.82 -2.72 -7.07
CA SER A 164 -6.74 -3.44 -5.80
C SER A 164 -6.07 -4.78 -6.02
N ILE A 165 -4.99 -5.02 -5.32
CA ILE A 165 -4.19 -6.24 -5.40
C ILE A 165 -4.51 -7.09 -4.18
N ILE A 166 -4.94 -8.34 -4.39
CA ILE A 166 -5.23 -9.30 -3.34
C ILE A 166 -4.23 -10.44 -3.42
N GLY A 167 -3.59 -10.74 -2.31
CA GLY A 167 -2.62 -11.83 -2.20
C GLY A 167 -2.93 -12.78 -1.06
N GLU A 168 -2.72 -14.06 -1.30
CA GLU A 168 -2.69 -15.10 -0.28
C GLU A 168 -1.36 -15.08 0.45
N VAL A 169 -1.37 -14.99 1.76
CA VAL A 169 -0.16 -15.08 2.59
C VAL A 169 0.24 -16.54 2.69
N VAL A 170 1.40 -16.88 2.13
CA VAL A 170 1.92 -18.25 2.09
C VAL A 170 3.10 -18.45 3.05
N GLY A 171 3.70 -17.37 3.57
CA GLY A 171 4.80 -17.41 4.54
C GLY A 171 4.77 -16.18 5.46
N ILE A 172 5.22 -16.37 6.69
CA ILE A 172 5.32 -15.30 7.71
C ILE A 172 6.69 -15.37 8.33
N HIS A 173 7.41 -14.24 8.29
CA HIS A 173 8.64 -14.02 9.05
C HIS A 173 8.31 -13.21 10.29
N SER A 174 8.84 -13.59 11.43
CA SER A 174 8.74 -12.85 12.68
C SER A 174 10.05 -13.01 13.48
N ASN A 175 10.56 -11.91 13.99
CA ASN A 175 11.72 -11.88 14.90
C ASN A 175 11.24 -11.77 16.34
#